data_3fd77e7cd5e9734e4a71d641f97343fe
#
_entry.id   3fd77e7cd5e9734e4a71d641f97343fe
#
_cell.length_a   1.000
_cell.length_b   1.000
_cell.length_c   1.000
_cell.angle_alpha   90.00
_cell.angle_beta   90.00
_cell.angle_gamma   90.00
#
_symmetry.space_group_name_H-M   'P 1'
#
loop_
_entity.id
_entity.type
_entity.pdbx_description
1 polymer ?
#
loop_
_entity_poly.entity_id
_entity_poly.type
_entity_poly.pdbx_seq_one_letter_code
_entity_poly.pdbx_strand_id
1 'polypeptide(L)'
;MTTSDDALLAEQIAYYRARAFEYDRVYAERADLRELVAALDGLPVAGDVLELACGTGQWTGALAARARSVTAVDSAPEVLGIARERAGSPTVEFVQADVFTWRPERRYDTVFFAFWLSHVPASRFGDFWATVAAALAPDGRAVFIDEGLAGAALEDVSSEVRSLDDGSEYRIVKIYHEPAALSGELTALGWSAEVRPLGNFIVGVAEPPTPL
;
A
#
# COMPACT_ATOMS: atom_id res chain seq x y z
N MET A 1 -14.43 -15.78 -11.53
CA MET A 1 -13.59 -14.57 -11.57
C MET A 1 -14.15 -13.64 -12.62
N THR A 2 -14.47 -12.46 -12.25
CA THR A 2 -15.11 -11.51 -13.15
C THR A 2 -14.04 -10.84 -14.00
N THR A 3 -14.16 -11.01 -15.31
CA THR A 3 -13.35 -10.34 -16.34
C THR A 3 -13.30 -8.81 -16.17
N SER A 4 -14.19 -8.23 -15.37
CA SER A 4 -14.26 -6.79 -15.08
C SER A 4 -13.13 -6.32 -14.16
N ASP A 5 -12.88 -7.01 -13.04
CA ASP A 5 -11.85 -6.58 -12.06
C ASP A 5 -10.43 -6.81 -12.61
N ASP A 6 -10.22 -7.90 -13.33
CA ASP A 6 -8.91 -8.17 -13.95
C ASP A 6 -8.56 -7.11 -15.01
N ALA A 7 -9.55 -6.67 -15.79
CA ALA A 7 -9.35 -5.60 -16.76
C ALA A 7 -9.07 -4.24 -16.08
N LEU A 8 -9.80 -3.93 -15.00
CA LEU A 8 -9.59 -2.71 -14.22
C LEU A 8 -8.21 -2.69 -13.54
N LEU A 9 -7.78 -3.81 -12.97
CA LEU A 9 -6.44 -3.94 -12.38
C LEU A 9 -5.33 -3.80 -13.43
N ALA A 10 -5.51 -4.34 -14.62
CA ALA A 10 -4.56 -4.16 -15.73
C ALA A 10 -4.46 -2.70 -16.16
N GLU A 11 -5.61 -1.99 -16.22
CA GLU A 11 -5.66 -0.55 -16.53
C GLU A 11 -4.99 0.27 -15.42
N GLN A 12 -5.22 -0.07 -14.15
CA GLN A 12 -4.54 0.54 -12.99
C GLN A 12 -3.02 0.38 -13.04
N ILE A 13 -2.52 -0.82 -13.36
CA ILE A 13 -1.08 -1.05 -13.53
C ILE A 13 -0.53 -0.19 -14.66
N ALA A 14 -1.23 -0.12 -15.80
CA ALA A 14 -0.83 0.73 -16.93
C ALA A 14 -0.78 2.21 -16.55
N TYR A 15 -1.76 2.70 -15.76
CA TYR A 15 -1.76 4.06 -15.24
C TYR A 15 -0.53 4.37 -14.40
N TYR A 16 -0.19 3.52 -13.40
CA TYR A 16 0.94 3.77 -12.51
C TYR A 16 2.29 3.66 -13.23
N ARG A 17 2.39 2.82 -14.27
CA ARG A 17 3.55 2.77 -15.15
C ARG A 17 3.71 4.08 -15.93
N ALA A 18 2.65 4.55 -16.57
CA ALA A 18 2.66 5.78 -17.36
C ALA A 18 2.92 7.02 -16.48
N ARG A 19 2.37 7.02 -15.25
CA ARG A 19 2.49 8.13 -14.29
C ARG A 19 3.84 8.19 -13.57
N ALA A 20 4.71 7.21 -13.69
CA ALA A 20 5.91 7.07 -12.86
C ALA A 20 6.73 8.38 -12.73
N PHE A 21 6.93 9.11 -13.82
CA PHE A 21 7.70 10.36 -13.82
C PHE A 21 6.94 11.58 -13.27
N GLU A 22 5.61 11.51 -13.19
CA GLU A 22 4.77 12.58 -12.66
C GLU A 22 4.44 12.37 -11.17
N TYR A 23 4.60 11.12 -10.67
CA TYR A 23 4.14 10.71 -9.35
C TYR A 23 4.76 11.53 -8.22
N ASP A 24 6.03 11.85 -8.33
CA ASP A 24 6.79 12.56 -7.31
C ASP A 24 6.35 14.01 -7.12
N ARG A 25 5.74 14.62 -8.15
CA ARG A 25 5.21 15.97 -8.08
C ARG A 25 4.15 16.12 -6.99
N VAL A 26 3.31 15.09 -6.83
CA VAL A 26 2.27 15.05 -5.79
C VAL A 26 2.90 15.17 -4.39
N TYR A 27 4.00 14.48 -4.12
CA TYR A 27 4.70 14.57 -2.83
C TYR A 27 5.44 15.90 -2.66
N ALA A 28 5.97 16.46 -3.75
CA ALA A 28 6.64 17.76 -3.70
C ALA A 28 5.68 18.91 -3.37
N GLU A 29 4.46 18.84 -3.88
CA GLU A 29 3.45 19.90 -3.74
C GLU A 29 2.64 19.78 -2.43
N ARG A 30 2.49 18.58 -1.87
CA ARG A 30 1.68 18.32 -0.68
C ARG A 30 2.53 18.19 0.58
N ALA A 31 2.51 19.24 1.41
CA ALA A 31 3.20 19.25 2.70
C ALA A 31 2.69 18.17 3.66
N ASP A 32 1.38 17.90 3.65
CA ASP A 32 0.73 16.88 4.49
C ASP A 32 1.29 15.46 4.22
N LEU A 33 1.62 15.12 2.97
CA LEU A 33 2.25 13.83 2.65
C LEU A 33 3.68 13.73 3.20
N ARG A 34 4.44 14.84 3.20
CA ARG A 34 5.78 14.85 3.79
C ARG A 34 5.75 14.72 5.31
N GLU A 35 4.78 15.40 5.95
CA GLU A 35 4.55 15.29 7.40
C GLU A 35 4.09 13.88 7.79
N LEU A 36 3.31 13.23 6.92
CA LEU A 36 2.82 11.87 7.13
C LEU A 36 3.96 10.84 7.21
N VAL A 37 5.04 11.01 6.45
CA VAL A 37 6.23 10.14 6.55
C VAL A 37 6.85 10.20 7.95
N ALA A 38 6.83 11.37 8.60
CA ALA A 38 7.31 11.51 9.98
C ALA A 38 6.43 10.75 10.99
N ALA A 39 5.17 10.49 10.65
CA ALA A 39 4.28 9.71 11.52
C ALA A 39 4.73 8.24 11.70
N LEU A 40 5.63 7.73 10.84
CA LEU A 40 6.25 6.41 11.02
C LEU A 40 6.99 6.28 12.36
N ASP A 41 7.47 7.38 12.97
CA ASP A 41 8.15 7.35 14.27
C ASP A 41 7.24 6.84 15.39
N GLY A 42 5.92 7.01 15.24
CA GLY A 42 4.92 6.51 16.19
C GLY A 42 4.32 5.16 15.84
N LEU A 43 4.77 4.50 14.76
CA LEU A 43 4.24 3.23 14.28
C LEU A 43 5.21 2.09 14.56
N PRO A 44 4.70 0.88 14.85
CA PRO A 44 5.52 -0.27 15.22
C PRO A 44 6.17 -0.94 13.99
N VAL A 45 7.01 -0.19 13.28
CA VAL A 45 7.79 -0.67 12.12
C VAL A 45 9.18 -1.07 12.60
N ALA A 46 9.50 -2.36 12.50
CA ALA A 46 10.80 -2.90 12.95
C ALA A 46 11.10 -4.25 12.28
N GLY A 47 12.34 -4.73 12.47
CA GLY A 47 12.79 -6.04 12.01
C GLY A 47 12.97 -6.13 10.49
N ASP A 48 12.65 -7.28 9.91
CA ASP A 48 12.58 -7.46 8.46
C ASP A 48 11.25 -6.94 7.96
N VAL A 49 11.28 -5.95 7.08
CA VAL A 49 10.09 -5.25 6.57
C VAL A 49 9.83 -5.65 5.12
N LEU A 50 8.58 -5.97 4.81
CA LEU A 50 8.06 -6.07 3.46
C LEU A 50 7.25 -4.83 3.15
N GLU A 51 7.65 -4.06 2.15
CA GLU A 51 6.89 -2.93 1.61
C GLU A 51 6.16 -3.37 0.35
N LEU A 52 4.82 -3.38 0.38
CA LEU A 52 3.96 -3.71 -0.76
C LEU A 52 3.57 -2.44 -1.51
N ALA A 53 3.57 -2.51 -2.86
CA ALA A 53 3.27 -1.39 -3.74
C ALA A 53 4.12 -0.15 -3.42
N CYS A 54 5.45 -0.32 -3.38
CA CYS A 54 6.38 0.71 -2.93
C CYS A 54 6.43 1.95 -3.85
N GLY A 55 5.89 1.86 -5.06
CA GLY A 55 5.88 2.96 -6.03
C GLY A 55 7.29 3.50 -6.30
N THR A 56 7.42 4.82 -6.28
CA THR A 56 8.71 5.52 -6.46
C THR A 56 9.58 5.56 -5.20
N GLY A 57 9.26 4.75 -4.16
CA GLY A 57 10.07 4.60 -2.96
C GLY A 57 9.97 5.76 -1.96
N GLN A 58 8.84 6.46 -1.91
CA GLN A 58 8.63 7.59 -1.00
C GLN A 58 8.76 7.20 0.48
N TRP A 59 8.39 5.96 0.82
CA TRP A 59 8.44 5.42 2.18
C TRP A 59 9.67 4.57 2.43
N THR A 60 10.22 3.95 1.38
CA THR A 60 11.28 2.95 1.45
C THR A 60 12.50 3.41 2.24
N GLY A 61 12.96 4.64 2.03
CA GLY A 61 14.12 5.20 2.77
C GLY A 61 13.83 5.37 4.27
N ALA A 62 12.62 5.82 4.62
CA ALA A 62 12.20 5.98 6.01
C ALA A 62 12.00 4.62 6.70
N LEU A 63 11.54 3.61 5.98
CA LEU A 63 11.44 2.22 6.47
C LEU A 63 12.85 1.63 6.67
N ALA A 64 13.76 1.81 5.72
CA ALA A 64 15.14 1.31 5.81
C ALA A 64 15.93 1.90 6.98
N ALA A 65 15.60 3.12 7.40
CA ALA A 65 16.21 3.75 8.59
C ALA A 65 15.79 3.09 9.91
N ARG A 66 14.70 2.30 9.92
CA ARG A 66 14.12 1.65 11.12
C ARG A 66 14.23 0.14 11.09
N ALA A 67 14.28 -0.42 9.89
CA ALA A 67 14.28 -1.86 9.64
C ALA A 67 15.68 -2.46 9.69
N ARG A 68 15.76 -3.76 9.96
CA ARG A 68 16.97 -4.57 9.73
C ARG A 68 17.20 -4.77 8.22
N SER A 69 16.15 -5.03 7.48
CA SER A 69 16.13 -5.12 6.01
C SER A 69 14.76 -4.71 5.47
N VAL A 70 14.72 -4.26 4.22
CA VAL A 70 13.47 -3.96 3.51
C VAL A 70 13.45 -4.75 2.20
N THR A 71 12.35 -5.47 1.94
CA THR A 71 12.01 -5.98 0.63
C THR A 71 10.86 -5.12 0.08
N ALA A 72 11.14 -4.33 -0.96
CA ALA A 72 10.19 -3.40 -1.56
C ALA A 72 9.66 -3.97 -2.88
N VAL A 73 8.35 -4.16 -2.97
CA VAL A 73 7.67 -4.83 -4.09
C VAL A 73 6.78 -3.85 -4.84
N ASP A 74 6.90 -3.83 -6.17
CA ASP A 74 5.97 -3.14 -7.06
C ASP A 74 5.87 -3.86 -8.40
N SER A 75 4.75 -3.71 -9.10
CA SER A 75 4.52 -4.32 -10.40
C SER A 75 5.14 -3.53 -11.56
N ALA A 76 5.36 -2.24 -11.39
CA ALA A 76 5.82 -1.31 -12.42
C ALA A 76 7.35 -1.15 -12.39
N PRO A 77 8.08 -1.63 -13.41
CA PRO A 77 9.54 -1.49 -13.45
C PRO A 77 9.99 -0.04 -13.53
N GLU A 78 9.16 0.85 -14.08
CA GLU A 78 9.45 2.28 -14.22
C GLU A 78 9.55 2.96 -12.83
N VAL A 79 8.61 2.68 -11.93
CA VAL A 79 8.66 3.24 -10.56
C VAL A 79 9.77 2.61 -9.74
N LEU A 80 10.07 1.32 -9.93
CA LEU A 80 11.18 0.65 -9.25
C LEU A 80 12.55 1.22 -9.63
N GLY A 81 12.71 1.71 -10.87
CA GLY A 81 13.91 2.43 -11.29
C GLY A 81 14.14 3.66 -10.41
N ILE A 82 13.12 4.50 -10.27
CA ILE A 82 13.14 5.70 -9.43
C ILE A 82 13.34 5.35 -7.95
N ALA A 83 12.65 4.32 -7.46
CA ALA A 83 12.74 3.89 -6.07
C ALA A 83 14.16 3.44 -5.67
N ARG A 84 14.86 2.71 -6.56
CA ARG A 84 16.26 2.29 -6.33
C ARG A 84 17.21 3.48 -6.20
N GLU A 85 17.06 4.47 -7.08
CA GLU A 85 17.86 5.70 -7.03
C GLU A 85 17.61 6.50 -5.75
N ARG A 86 16.33 6.58 -5.34
CA ARG A 86 15.92 7.32 -4.13
C ARG A 86 16.40 6.65 -2.85
N ALA A 87 16.20 5.36 -2.70
CA ALA A 87 16.48 4.67 -1.43
C ALA A 87 17.97 4.66 -1.08
N GLY A 88 18.85 4.48 -2.07
CA GLY A 88 20.31 4.55 -1.89
C GLY A 88 20.88 3.67 -0.78
N SER A 89 20.14 2.66 -0.31
CA SER A 89 20.48 1.84 0.85
C SER A 89 20.77 0.40 0.47
N PRO A 90 21.89 -0.17 0.93
CA PRO A 90 22.24 -1.58 0.68
C PRO A 90 21.34 -2.58 1.42
N THR A 91 20.53 -2.13 2.38
CA THR A 91 19.59 -2.98 3.13
C THR A 91 18.23 -3.12 2.46
N VAL A 92 18.06 -2.51 1.27
CA VAL A 92 16.80 -2.55 0.52
C VAL A 92 16.96 -3.44 -0.71
N GLU A 93 16.11 -4.46 -0.79
CA GLU A 93 15.93 -5.29 -1.96
C GLU A 93 14.65 -4.88 -2.72
N PHE A 94 14.75 -4.68 -4.03
CA PHE A 94 13.60 -4.33 -4.87
C PHE A 94 13.17 -5.50 -5.74
N VAL A 95 11.91 -5.90 -5.62
CA VAL A 95 11.30 -7.03 -6.34
C VAL A 95 10.21 -6.51 -7.27
N GLN A 96 10.32 -6.84 -8.57
CA GLN A 96 9.23 -6.57 -9.51
C GLN A 96 8.23 -7.72 -9.45
N ALA A 97 7.05 -7.46 -8.89
CA ALA A 97 5.98 -8.45 -8.82
C ALA A 97 4.61 -7.78 -8.64
N ASP A 98 3.57 -8.45 -9.10
CA ASP A 98 2.18 -8.10 -8.83
C ASP A 98 1.78 -8.65 -7.45
N VAL A 99 1.38 -7.76 -6.54
CA VAL A 99 1.00 -8.07 -5.15
C VAL A 99 -0.10 -9.14 -5.06
N PHE A 100 -1.00 -9.21 -6.04
CA PHE A 100 -2.09 -10.20 -6.04
C PHE A 100 -1.65 -11.62 -6.42
N THR A 101 -0.56 -11.75 -7.16
CA THR A 101 -0.05 -13.06 -7.63
C THR A 101 1.26 -13.47 -7.00
N TRP A 102 2.00 -12.49 -6.46
CA TRP A 102 3.29 -12.74 -5.81
C TRP A 102 3.12 -13.53 -4.51
N ARG A 103 4.12 -14.35 -4.20
CA ARG A 103 4.21 -15.08 -2.94
C ARG A 103 5.58 -14.85 -2.34
N PRO A 104 5.65 -14.37 -1.08
CA PRO A 104 6.92 -14.14 -0.42
C PRO A 104 7.67 -15.45 -0.17
N GLU A 105 8.99 -15.45 -0.41
CA GLU A 105 9.86 -16.60 -0.15
C GLU A 105 10.24 -16.75 1.33
N ARG A 106 10.03 -15.69 2.11
CA ARG A 106 10.30 -15.64 3.55
C ARG A 106 9.20 -14.90 4.29
N ARG A 107 9.24 -14.94 5.61
CA ARG A 107 8.35 -14.18 6.48
C ARG A 107 9.01 -12.92 6.99
N TYR A 108 8.19 -11.92 7.34
CA TYR A 108 8.60 -10.59 7.74
C TYR A 108 8.03 -10.22 9.10
N ASP A 109 8.78 -9.42 9.88
CA ASP A 109 8.32 -8.90 11.16
C ASP A 109 7.28 -7.79 10.97
N THR A 110 7.38 -7.05 9.85
CA THR A 110 6.41 -6.02 9.48
C THR A 110 6.07 -6.14 7.99
N VAL A 111 4.79 -6.11 7.65
CA VAL A 111 4.29 -5.84 6.29
C VAL A 111 3.75 -4.42 6.27
N PHE A 112 4.34 -3.57 5.45
CA PHE A 112 3.97 -2.16 5.31
C PHE A 112 3.39 -1.89 3.92
N PHE A 113 2.36 -1.05 3.85
CA PHE A 113 1.87 -0.49 2.60
C PHE A 113 1.22 0.88 2.84
N ALA A 114 1.44 1.79 1.89
CA ALA A 114 0.86 3.13 1.93
C ALA A 114 0.17 3.47 0.62
N PHE A 115 -1.05 4.02 0.70
CA PHE A 115 -1.87 4.39 -0.47
C PHE A 115 -2.11 3.23 -1.44
N TRP A 116 -2.24 2.03 -0.90
CA TRP A 116 -2.46 0.81 -1.67
C TRP A 116 -3.83 0.17 -1.38
N LEU A 117 -4.29 0.17 -0.12
CA LEU A 117 -5.53 -0.53 0.25
C LEU A 117 -6.74 0.03 -0.49
N SER A 118 -6.78 1.34 -0.70
CA SER A 118 -7.81 2.01 -1.51
C SER A 118 -7.81 1.59 -2.99
N HIS A 119 -6.78 0.89 -3.45
CA HIS A 119 -6.63 0.35 -4.80
C HIS A 119 -6.86 -1.16 -4.89
N VAL A 120 -7.32 -1.78 -3.81
CA VAL A 120 -7.68 -3.20 -3.74
C VAL A 120 -9.19 -3.34 -4.00
N PRO A 121 -9.62 -4.03 -5.06
CA PRO A 121 -11.05 -4.27 -5.30
C PRO A 121 -11.68 -5.02 -4.13
N ALA A 122 -12.93 -4.73 -3.81
CA ALA A 122 -13.65 -5.41 -2.72
C ALA A 122 -13.66 -6.94 -2.89
N SER A 123 -13.76 -7.43 -4.13
CA SER A 123 -13.69 -8.87 -4.44
C SER A 123 -12.34 -9.52 -4.15
N ARG A 124 -11.26 -8.73 -4.03
CA ARG A 124 -9.90 -9.18 -3.76
C ARG A 124 -9.43 -8.87 -2.34
N PHE A 125 -10.27 -8.19 -1.55
CA PHE A 125 -9.90 -7.74 -0.20
C PHE A 125 -9.47 -8.91 0.71
N GLY A 126 -10.27 -9.97 0.77
CA GLY A 126 -9.93 -11.16 1.57
C GLY A 126 -8.66 -11.86 1.10
N ASP A 127 -8.47 -12.03 -0.21
CA ASP A 127 -7.27 -12.65 -0.79
C ASP A 127 -6.00 -11.82 -0.52
N PHE A 128 -6.12 -10.49 -0.59
CA PHE A 128 -5.02 -9.59 -0.25
C PHE A 128 -4.60 -9.77 1.22
N TRP A 129 -5.54 -9.74 2.15
CA TRP A 129 -5.24 -9.91 3.58
C TRP A 129 -4.74 -11.32 3.92
N ALA A 130 -5.18 -12.34 3.20
CA ALA A 130 -4.60 -13.69 3.30
C ALA A 130 -3.12 -13.72 2.83
N THR A 131 -2.79 -12.98 1.78
CA THR A 131 -1.40 -12.82 1.30
C THR A 131 -0.55 -12.08 2.35
N VAL A 132 -1.07 -11.02 2.95
CA VAL A 132 -0.40 -10.29 4.05
C VAL A 132 -0.15 -11.23 5.24
N ALA A 133 -1.15 -12.00 5.66
CA ALA A 133 -0.99 -12.97 6.75
C ALA A 133 0.08 -14.03 6.45
N ALA A 134 0.10 -14.55 5.22
CA ALA A 134 1.12 -15.53 4.79
C ALA A 134 2.54 -14.96 4.77
N ALA A 135 2.68 -13.64 4.56
CA ALA A 135 3.97 -12.94 4.58
C ALA A 135 4.48 -12.65 5.99
N LEU A 136 3.61 -12.64 7.01
CA LEU A 136 3.98 -12.27 8.37
C LEU A 136 4.64 -13.43 9.14
N ALA A 137 5.65 -13.10 9.94
CA ALA A 137 6.16 -13.95 10.99
C ALA A 137 5.08 -14.14 12.10
N PRO A 138 5.22 -15.15 12.99
CA PRO A 138 4.18 -15.42 14.00
C PRO A 138 3.78 -14.23 14.88
N ASP A 139 4.76 -13.37 15.24
CA ASP A 139 4.55 -12.15 16.05
C ASP A 139 4.59 -10.88 15.19
N GLY A 140 4.52 -11.04 13.86
CA GLY A 140 4.57 -9.94 12.91
C GLY A 140 3.25 -9.20 12.82
N ARG A 141 3.30 -8.01 12.21
CA ARG A 141 2.13 -7.14 12.05
C ARG A 141 2.10 -6.45 10.70
N ALA A 142 0.90 -6.13 10.26
CA ALA A 142 0.69 -5.21 9.15
C ALA A 142 0.59 -3.78 9.70
N VAL A 143 1.26 -2.84 9.02
CA VAL A 143 1.17 -1.41 9.28
C VAL A 143 0.81 -0.73 7.96
N PHE A 144 -0.24 0.07 7.96
CA PHE A 144 -0.68 0.69 6.72
C PHE A 144 -1.16 2.13 6.90
N ILE A 145 -1.06 2.88 5.83
CA ILE A 145 -1.54 4.25 5.73
C ILE A 145 -2.32 4.37 4.42
N ASP A 146 -3.47 5.03 4.46
CA ASP A 146 -4.24 5.31 3.24
C ASP A 146 -5.02 6.61 3.34
N GLU A 147 -5.66 7.02 2.25
CA GLU A 147 -6.54 8.18 2.26
C GLU A 147 -7.80 7.88 3.06
N GLY A 148 -8.17 8.83 3.93
CA GLY A 148 -9.40 8.78 4.70
C GLY A 148 -10.59 9.38 3.93
N LEU A 149 -11.79 9.24 4.48
CA LEU A 149 -13.03 9.80 3.92
C LEU A 149 -13.09 11.34 3.96
N ALA A 150 -12.17 12.02 4.65
CA ALA A 150 -12.19 13.47 4.77
C ALA A 150 -12.02 14.14 3.41
N GLY A 151 -13.12 14.58 2.82
CA GLY A 151 -13.18 15.26 1.52
C GLY A 151 -13.67 14.40 0.35
N ALA A 152 -13.87 13.11 0.52
CA ALA A 152 -14.57 12.29 -0.46
C ALA A 152 -16.09 12.53 -0.32
N ALA A 153 -16.78 12.73 -1.44
CA ALA A 153 -18.24 12.60 -1.46
C ALA A 153 -18.55 11.15 -1.04
N LEU A 154 -19.55 10.98 -0.16
CA LEU A 154 -20.01 9.67 0.35
C LEU A 154 -20.74 8.84 -0.74
N GLU A 155 -20.27 8.92 -1.97
CA GLU A 155 -20.77 8.09 -3.05
C GLU A 155 -19.98 6.77 -3.02
N ASP A 156 -20.69 5.68 -3.22
CA ASP A 156 -20.19 4.31 -3.30
C ASP A 156 -19.36 4.11 -4.58
N VAL A 157 -18.26 4.87 -4.68
CA VAL A 157 -17.38 4.89 -5.85
C VAL A 157 -16.33 3.81 -5.67
N SER A 158 -16.42 2.74 -6.47
CA SER A 158 -15.45 1.66 -6.51
C SER A 158 -14.32 1.89 -7.53
N SER A 159 -14.40 2.95 -8.35
CA SER A 159 -13.39 3.31 -9.33
C SER A 159 -13.45 4.80 -9.67
N GLU A 160 -12.29 5.36 -10.05
CA GLU A 160 -12.14 6.74 -10.52
C GLU A 160 -11.44 6.78 -11.88
N VAL A 161 -11.74 7.81 -12.67
CA VAL A 161 -10.98 8.15 -13.88
C VAL A 161 -9.87 9.12 -13.48
N ARG A 162 -8.67 8.84 -13.90
CA ARG A 162 -7.47 9.66 -13.70
C ARG A 162 -6.87 10.04 -15.05
N SER A 163 -6.52 11.31 -15.21
CA SER A 163 -5.87 11.83 -16.41
C SER A 163 -4.38 12.09 -16.13
N LEU A 164 -3.54 11.84 -17.12
CA LEU A 164 -2.12 12.23 -17.14
C LEU A 164 -1.95 13.58 -17.84
N ASP A 165 -0.75 14.15 -17.74
CA ASP A 165 -0.41 15.45 -18.35
C ASP A 165 -0.55 15.44 -19.89
N ASP A 166 -0.40 14.29 -20.53
CA ASP A 166 -0.59 14.10 -21.98
C ASP A 166 -2.07 13.97 -22.41
N GLY A 167 -3.00 13.99 -21.43
CA GLY A 167 -4.44 13.86 -21.65
C GLY A 167 -4.94 12.42 -21.75
N SER A 168 -4.08 11.42 -21.60
CA SER A 168 -4.54 10.03 -21.52
C SER A 168 -5.33 9.78 -20.23
N GLU A 169 -6.39 8.96 -20.32
CA GLU A 169 -7.27 8.66 -19.20
C GLU A 169 -7.24 7.16 -18.88
N TYR A 170 -7.30 6.88 -17.58
CA TYR A 170 -7.29 5.52 -17.04
C TYR A 170 -8.31 5.41 -15.92
N ARG A 171 -8.94 4.26 -15.83
CA ARG A 171 -9.73 3.90 -14.66
C ARG A 171 -8.86 3.17 -13.65
N ILE A 172 -8.99 3.56 -12.39
CA ILE A 172 -8.33 2.90 -11.27
C ILE A 172 -9.36 2.52 -10.22
N VAL A 173 -9.09 1.48 -9.46
CA VAL A 173 -9.84 1.18 -8.23
C VAL A 173 -9.61 2.31 -7.25
N LYS A 174 -10.67 2.83 -6.63
CA LYS A 174 -10.58 3.80 -5.55
C LYS A 174 -11.71 3.57 -4.56
N ILE A 175 -11.34 3.05 -3.40
CA ILE A 175 -12.26 2.75 -2.29
C ILE A 175 -11.72 3.49 -1.06
N TYR A 176 -12.51 4.42 -0.53
CA TYR A 176 -12.18 5.10 0.71
C TYR A 176 -12.71 4.29 1.89
N HIS A 177 -11.85 4.05 2.87
CA HIS A 177 -12.21 3.28 4.04
C HIS A 177 -12.53 4.19 5.23
N GLU A 178 -13.67 3.94 5.87
CA GLU A 178 -13.97 4.52 7.17
C GLU A 178 -13.26 3.69 8.25
N PRO A 179 -12.54 4.29 9.22
CA PRO A 179 -11.72 3.56 10.19
C PRO A 179 -12.46 2.45 10.96
N ALA A 180 -13.66 2.72 11.46
CA ALA A 180 -14.40 1.73 12.24
C ALA A 180 -14.95 0.59 11.35
N ALA A 181 -15.40 0.92 10.14
CA ALA A 181 -15.86 -0.08 9.16
C ALA A 181 -14.69 -1.00 8.76
N LEU A 182 -13.53 -0.43 8.44
CA LEU A 182 -12.33 -1.21 8.08
C LEU A 182 -11.86 -2.11 9.23
N SER A 183 -11.86 -1.61 10.47
CA SER A 183 -11.57 -2.45 11.64
C SER A 183 -12.55 -3.61 11.77
N GLY A 184 -13.84 -3.39 11.50
CA GLY A 184 -14.87 -4.42 11.50
C GLY A 184 -14.65 -5.49 10.41
N GLU A 185 -14.32 -5.06 9.18
CA GLU A 185 -14.01 -5.96 8.06
C GLU A 185 -12.78 -6.84 8.38
N LEU A 186 -11.72 -6.25 8.94
CA LEU A 186 -10.53 -6.98 9.36
C LEU A 186 -10.84 -7.97 10.48
N THR A 187 -11.65 -7.57 11.45
CA THR A 187 -12.11 -8.47 12.52
C THR A 187 -12.91 -9.66 11.97
N ALA A 188 -13.74 -9.43 10.95
CA ALA A 188 -14.48 -10.50 10.29
C ALA A 188 -13.56 -11.51 9.55
N LEU A 189 -12.37 -11.07 9.14
CA LEU A 189 -11.30 -11.92 8.59
C LEU A 189 -10.42 -12.56 9.69
N GLY A 190 -10.72 -12.33 10.97
CA GLY A 190 -9.99 -12.86 12.12
C GLY A 190 -8.77 -12.03 12.56
N TRP A 191 -8.54 -10.84 11.98
CA TRP A 191 -7.46 -9.95 12.38
C TRP A 191 -7.80 -9.17 13.65
N SER A 192 -6.80 -8.91 14.48
CA SER A 192 -6.88 -7.89 15.54
C SER A 192 -6.35 -6.59 14.95
N ALA A 193 -7.22 -5.59 14.75
CA ALA A 193 -6.84 -4.38 14.03
C ALA A 193 -7.28 -3.10 14.77
N GLU A 194 -6.35 -2.16 14.89
CA GLU A 194 -6.62 -0.78 15.30
C GLU A 194 -6.44 0.13 14.07
N VAL A 195 -7.54 0.77 13.63
CA VAL A 195 -7.52 1.75 12.55
C VAL A 195 -8.02 3.07 13.10
N ARG A 196 -7.26 4.14 12.89
CA ARG A 196 -7.58 5.47 13.40
C ARG A 196 -7.36 6.55 12.35
N PRO A 197 -8.08 7.67 12.44
CA PRO A 197 -7.83 8.82 11.58
C PRO A 197 -6.50 9.50 11.93
N LEU A 198 -5.86 10.06 10.91
CA LEU A 198 -4.67 10.91 11.02
C LEU A 198 -4.79 12.07 10.01
N GLY A 199 -5.38 13.19 10.41
CA GLY A 199 -5.73 14.27 9.49
C GLY A 199 -6.70 13.77 8.40
N ASN A 200 -6.32 13.93 7.14
CA ASN A 200 -7.08 13.46 5.96
C ASN A 200 -6.83 11.98 5.63
N PHE A 201 -6.02 11.30 6.44
CA PHE A 201 -5.59 9.93 6.22
C PHE A 201 -6.14 8.99 7.29
N ILE A 202 -5.96 7.71 7.06
CA ILE A 202 -6.12 6.66 8.06
C ILE A 202 -4.79 5.95 8.28
N VAL A 203 -4.57 5.50 9.50
CA VAL A 203 -3.43 4.67 9.89
C VAL A 203 -3.97 3.42 10.56
N GLY A 204 -3.46 2.27 10.16
CA GLY A 204 -3.82 1.00 10.75
C GLY A 204 -2.62 0.17 11.17
N VAL A 205 -2.81 -0.54 12.28
CA VAL A 205 -1.94 -1.63 12.74
C VAL A 205 -2.81 -2.86 12.91
N ALA A 206 -2.41 -3.98 12.32
CA ALA A 206 -3.18 -5.21 12.37
C ALA A 206 -2.29 -6.43 12.63
N GLU A 207 -2.72 -7.30 13.52
CA GLU A 207 -2.09 -8.57 13.84
C GLU A 207 -2.87 -9.70 13.17
N PRO A 208 -2.18 -10.69 12.55
CA PRO A 208 -2.84 -11.74 11.80
C PRO A 208 -3.65 -12.67 12.70
N PRO A 209 -4.62 -13.42 12.13
CA PRO A 209 -5.29 -14.50 12.85
C PRO A 209 -4.28 -15.47 13.42
N THR A 210 -4.50 -15.90 14.67
CA THR A 210 -3.68 -16.96 15.26
C THR A 210 -3.84 -18.24 14.44
N PRO A 211 -2.74 -18.89 13.99
CA PRO A 211 -2.85 -20.17 13.32
C PRO A 211 -3.57 -21.20 14.21
N LEU A 212 -4.55 -21.91 13.64
CA LEU A 212 -5.25 -23.02 14.31
C LEU A 212 -4.31 -24.20 14.52
#